data_d6788aac71aaa1cb3682bc26e3c31862
#
_entry.id   d6788aac71aaa1cb3682bc26e3c31862
#
_cell.length_a   1.000
_cell.length_b   1.000
_cell.length_c   1.000
_cell.angle_alpha   90.00
_cell.angle_beta   90.00
_cell.angle_gamma   90.00
#
_symmetry.space_group_name_H-M   'P 1'
#
loop_
_entity.id
_entity.type
_entity.pdbx_description
1 polymer ?
#
loop_
_entity_poly.entity_id
_entity_poly.type
_entity_poly.pdbx_seq_one_letter_code
_entity_poly.pdbx_strand_id
1 'polypeptide(L)'
;MIPDATVTLLAMAARSVSGTGAAVDVGTAPDTARLWVDVAAVAGSSATLQIRIETSADGAVWRQARVLGEINTIRRVDMAIQPIDRWMRAAWTITGSPPTFTFAVSGLTRKPYATIADLRALGLSGNVLSQTSEENIEAALWAASCEADGMLAMRYTRPITQWGADVRLAVCKLAAWHVLSARGFNPESPSDASVRRNRDDAFAWLSGVAKNEWEATGVVDATPDEDGADVAVVTERSRRWG
;
A
#
# COMPACT_ATOMS: atom_id res chain seq x y z
N MET A 1 -0.74 7.00 -7.92
CA MET A 1 -0.17 5.74 -7.39
C MET A 1 0.32 6.08 -6.00
N ILE A 2 -0.37 5.57 -4.96
CA ILE A 2 0.09 5.70 -3.57
C ILE A 2 1.56 5.29 -3.58
N PRO A 3 2.46 6.00 -2.89
CA PRO A 3 3.87 5.72 -3.00
C PRO A 3 4.11 4.31 -2.55
N ASP A 4 4.51 3.52 -3.51
CA ASP A 4 5.03 2.21 -3.23
C ASP A 4 6.40 2.42 -2.60
N ALA A 5 6.48 2.29 -1.28
CA ALA A 5 7.79 2.15 -0.64
C ALA A 5 8.35 0.80 -1.07
N THR A 6 9.42 0.81 -1.84
CA THR A 6 10.14 -0.41 -2.22
C THR A 6 10.64 -1.09 -0.95
N VAL A 7 10.35 -2.36 -0.77
CA VAL A 7 10.86 -3.18 0.31
C VAL A 7 11.66 -4.35 -0.25
N THR A 8 12.84 -4.60 0.31
CA THR A 8 13.64 -5.79 0.02
C THR A 8 13.79 -6.58 1.31
N LEU A 9 13.05 -7.70 1.40
CA LEU A 9 13.14 -8.60 2.54
C LEU A 9 14.34 -9.54 2.44
N LEU A 10 14.70 -9.93 1.22
CA LEU A 10 15.88 -10.73 0.91
C LEU A 10 16.51 -10.28 -0.40
N ALA A 11 17.77 -9.89 -0.36
CA ALA A 11 18.54 -9.65 -1.58
C ALA A 11 18.76 -10.94 -2.36
N MET A 12 18.94 -10.84 -3.67
CA MET A 12 19.25 -11.98 -4.54
C MET A 12 20.54 -12.65 -4.08
N ALA A 13 20.44 -13.92 -3.69
CA ALA A 13 21.58 -14.72 -3.27
C ALA A 13 21.29 -16.20 -3.39
N ALA A 14 22.35 -17.00 -3.58
CA ALA A 14 22.28 -18.46 -3.52
C ALA A 14 22.16 -18.94 -2.06
N ARG A 15 21.23 -19.83 -1.78
CA ARG A 15 20.97 -20.44 -0.47
C ARG A 15 20.76 -21.92 -0.61
N SER A 16 21.44 -22.69 0.24
CA SER A 16 21.36 -24.16 0.26
C SER A 16 20.77 -24.71 1.55
N VAL A 17 20.51 -23.86 2.52
CA VAL A 17 19.92 -24.22 3.81
C VAL A 17 18.73 -23.32 4.14
N SER A 18 17.79 -23.87 4.91
CA SER A 18 16.65 -23.11 5.42
C SER A 18 17.11 -22.00 6.36
N GLY A 19 16.34 -20.91 6.43
CA GLY A 19 16.73 -19.77 7.25
C GLY A 19 15.66 -18.69 7.35
N THR A 20 16.04 -17.61 8.00
CA THR A 20 15.19 -16.42 8.19
C THR A 20 16.03 -15.17 7.89
N GLY A 21 15.47 -14.25 7.14
CA GLY A 21 16.06 -12.95 6.83
C GLY A 21 16.00 -12.00 8.01
N ALA A 22 16.74 -10.90 7.90
CA ALA A 22 16.67 -9.80 8.87
C ALA A 22 15.26 -9.17 8.88
N ALA A 23 14.89 -8.60 10.03
CA ALA A 23 13.71 -7.77 10.16
C ALA A 23 13.89 -6.47 9.37
N VAL A 24 12.88 -6.10 8.59
CA VAL A 24 12.83 -4.85 7.82
C VAL A 24 11.73 -3.99 8.40
N ASP A 25 12.05 -2.77 8.81
CA ASP A 25 11.07 -1.77 9.22
C ASP A 25 10.40 -1.21 7.97
N VAL A 26 9.11 -1.49 7.79
CA VAL A 26 8.30 -1.00 6.66
C VAL A 26 7.49 0.24 7.01
N GLY A 27 7.78 0.82 8.17
CA GLY A 27 7.20 2.06 8.67
C GLY A 27 5.93 1.87 9.50
N THR A 28 5.40 2.96 10.01
CA THR A 28 4.17 2.94 10.81
C THR A 28 2.97 2.67 9.93
N ALA A 29 2.37 1.49 10.11
CA ALA A 29 1.09 1.07 9.57
C ALA A 29 0.95 1.08 8.04
N PRO A 30 1.79 0.39 7.27
CA PRO A 30 1.34 -0.07 5.97
C PRO A 30 0.28 -1.15 6.20
N ASP A 31 -0.89 -1.05 5.55
CA ASP A 31 -1.93 -2.05 5.72
C ASP A 31 -1.71 -3.24 4.79
N THR A 32 -1.03 -3.03 3.67
CA THR A 32 -0.82 -4.05 2.64
C THR A 32 0.60 -4.05 2.08
N ALA A 33 1.05 -5.22 1.66
CA ALA A 33 2.23 -5.39 0.83
C ALA A 33 1.91 -6.21 -0.41
N ARG A 34 2.47 -5.82 -1.54
CA ARG A 34 2.57 -6.68 -2.72
C ARG A 34 4.01 -7.09 -2.87
N LEU A 35 4.28 -8.35 -2.61
CA LEU A 35 5.62 -8.92 -2.69
C LEU A 35 5.73 -9.84 -3.90
N TRP A 36 6.96 -10.06 -4.34
CA TRP A 36 7.30 -11.09 -5.30
C TRP A 36 8.55 -11.82 -4.87
N VAL A 37 8.54 -13.11 -5.15
CA VAL A 37 9.70 -13.99 -5.02
C VAL A 37 10.24 -14.23 -6.43
N ASP A 38 11.46 -13.79 -6.67
CA ASP A 38 12.17 -14.04 -7.92
C ASP A 38 13.13 -15.19 -7.71
N VAL A 39 12.87 -16.35 -8.31
CA VAL A 39 13.77 -17.51 -8.30
C VAL A 39 14.55 -17.52 -9.61
N ALA A 40 15.85 -17.23 -9.52
CA ALA A 40 16.74 -17.11 -10.68
C ALA A 40 17.46 -18.42 -11.02
N ALA A 41 17.69 -19.30 -10.02
CA ALA A 41 18.30 -20.60 -10.25
C ALA A 41 17.82 -21.63 -9.26
N VAL A 42 17.73 -22.88 -9.71
CA VAL A 42 17.39 -24.07 -8.89
C VAL A 42 18.36 -25.16 -9.26
N ALA A 43 18.96 -25.81 -8.26
CA ALA A 43 19.83 -26.97 -8.42
C ALA A 43 19.54 -28.00 -7.33
N GLY A 44 19.84 -29.28 -7.63
CA GLY A 44 19.63 -30.42 -6.74
C GLY A 44 18.44 -31.29 -7.12
N SER A 45 18.51 -32.54 -6.69
CA SER A 45 17.44 -33.50 -6.94
C SER A 45 16.28 -33.27 -5.99
N SER A 46 15.05 -33.23 -6.51
CA SER A 46 13.82 -32.99 -5.76
C SER A 46 13.90 -31.73 -4.88
N ALA A 47 14.62 -30.72 -5.38
CA ALA A 47 14.78 -29.46 -4.64
C ALA A 47 13.44 -28.72 -4.57
N THR A 48 13.02 -28.34 -3.36
CA THR A 48 11.84 -27.48 -3.12
C THR A 48 12.19 -26.30 -2.22
N LEU A 49 11.59 -25.17 -2.51
CA LEU A 49 11.67 -23.93 -1.74
C LEU A 49 10.26 -23.54 -1.30
N GLN A 50 10.07 -23.35 -0.01
CA GLN A 50 8.87 -22.73 0.54
C GLN A 50 9.23 -21.40 1.20
N ILE A 51 8.52 -20.34 0.86
CA ILE A 51 8.70 -19.01 1.45
C ILE A 51 7.54 -18.71 2.39
N ARG A 52 7.86 -18.22 3.57
CA ARG A 52 6.93 -17.72 4.57
C ARG A 52 7.24 -16.27 4.84
N ILE A 53 6.24 -15.41 4.78
CA ILE A 53 6.36 -14.00 5.20
C ILE A 53 5.78 -13.88 6.59
N GLU A 54 6.54 -13.24 7.46
CA GLU A 54 6.20 -12.98 8.84
C GLU A 54 6.16 -11.47 9.08
N THR A 55 5.24 -11.04 9.93
CA THR A 55 5.07 -9.64 10.31
C THR A 55 5.03 -9.49 11.81
N SER A 56 5.39 -8.31 12.33
CA SER A 56 5.48 -8.01 13.75
C SER A 56 5.23 -6.54 14.02
N ALA A 57 4.51 -6.24 15.08
CA ALA A 57 4.28 -4.88 15.53
C ALA A 57 5.51 -4.26 16.23
N ASP A 58 6.29 -5.08 16.92
CA ASP A 58 7.41 -4.68 17.80
C ASP A 58 8.80 -5.17 17.33
N GLY A 59 8.86 -5.98 16.26
CA GLY A 59 10.09 -6.60 15.79
C GLY A 59 10.57 -7.79 16.61
N ALA A 60 9.86 -8.16 17.68
CA ALA A 60 10.21 -9.25 18.60
C ALA A 60 9.26 -10.44 18.48
N VAL A 61 7.95 -10.19 18.54
CA VAL A 61 6.93 -11.23 18.40
C VAL A 61 6.45 -11.29 16.96
N TRP A 62 6.63 -12.46 16.32
CA TRP A 62 6.36 -12.65 14.89
C TRP A 62 5.13 -13.51 14.67
N ARG A 63 4.25 -13.08 13.79
CA ARG A 63 3.14 -13.87 13.29
C ARG A 63 3.31 -14.16 11.81
N GLN A 64 2.85 -15.31 11.38
CA GLN A 64 2.82 -15.68 9.97
C GLN A 64 1.74 -14.86 9.25
N ALA A 65 2.15 -14.09 8.25
CA ALA A 65 1.24 -13.33 7.40
C ALA A 65 0.85 -14.12 6.13
N ARG A 66 1.81 -14.79 5.49
CA ARG A 66 1.58 -15.57 4.28
C ARG A 66 2.58 -16.71 4.14
N VAL A 67 2.12 -17.83 3.55
CA VAL A 67 2.99 -18.92 3.08
C VAL A 67 2.75 -19.12 1.60
N LEU A 68 3.82 -19.18 0.83
CA LEU A 68 3.76 -19.63 -0.56
C LEU A 68 3.80 -21.15 -0.62
N GLY A 69 3.12 -21.70 -1.62
CA GLY A 69 3.28 -23.11 -1.99
C GLY A 69 4.73 -23.40 -2.42
N GLU A 70 5.04 -24.68 -2.54
CA GLU A 70 6.37 -25.14 -2.95
C GLU A 70 6.75 -24.61 -4.33
N ILE A 71 7.99 -24.15 -4.44
CA ILE A 71 8.62 -23.66 -5.66
C ILE A 71 9.78 -24.61 -5.99
N ASN A 72 9.76 -25.20 -7.16
CA ASN A 72 10.78 -26.14 -7.64
C ASN A 72 11.33 -25.78 -9.01
N THR A 73 10.96 -24.60 -9.54
CA THR A 73 11.37 -24.11 -10.86
C THR A 73 11.76 -22.64 -10.81
N ILE A 74 12.54 -22.22 -11.80
CA ILE A 74 12.83 -20.80 -12.04
C ILE A 74 11.53 -20.11 -12.39
N ARG A 75 11.11 -19.17 -11.57
CA ARG A 75 9.89 -18.36 -11.78
C ARG A 75 9.82 -17.17 -10.85
N ARG A 76 8.98 -16.22 -11.20
CA ARG A 76 8.51 -15.18 -10.32
C ARG A 76 7.13 -15.54 -9.78
N VAL A 77 6.93 -15.36 -8.49
CA VAL A 77 5.66 -15.58 -7.80
C VAL A 77 5.27 -14.28 -7.11
N ASP A 78 4.13 -13.72 -7.48
CA ASP A 78 3.56 -12.54 -6.85
C ASP A 78 2.62 -12.94 -5.71
N MET A 79 2.59 -12.12 -4.65
CA MET A 79 1.69 -12.29 -3.52
C MET A 79 1.23 -10.95 -2.97
N ALA A 80 -0.05 -10.86 -2.62
CA ALA A 80 -0.58 -9.81 -1.78
C ALA A 80 -0.61 -10.29 -0.33
N ILE A 81 -0.28 -9.42 0.60
CA ILE A 81 -0.26 -9.71 2.03
C ILE A 81 -1.01 -8.62 2.76
N GLN A 82 -1.94 -9.04 3.62
CA GLN A 82 -2.79 -8.17 4.41
C GLN A 82 -3.40 -8.95 5.58
N PRO A 83 -3.47 -8.38 6.78
CA PRO A 83 -2.80 -7.14 7.17
C PRO A 83 -1.29 -7.37 7.42
N ILE A 84 -0.50 -6.30 7.30
CA ILE A 84 0.90 -6.31 7.71
C ILE A 84 1.14 -5.35 8.87
N ASP A 85 2.13 -5.66 9.70
CA ASP A 85 2.55 -4.80 10.80
C ASP A 85 3.80 -4.00 10.39
N ARG A 86 4.30 -3.17 11.31
CA ARG A 86 5.46 -2.32 11.11
C ARG A 86 6.71 -3.04 10.63
N TRP A 87 6.91 -4.29 11.09
CA TRP A 87 8.09 -5.07 10.76
C TRP A 87 7.72 -6.26 9.91
N MET A 88 8.54 -6.54 8.91
CA MET A 88 8.40 -7.71 8.04
C MET A 88 9.72 -8.46 7.91
N ARG A 89 9.64 -9.78 7.70
CA ARG A 89 10.76 -10.61 7.32
C ARG A 89 10.31 -11.80 6.48
N ALA A 90 11.23 -12.36 5.69
CA ALA A 90 10.99 -13.60 4.98
C ALA A 90 11.75 -14.74 5.68
N ALA A 91 11.06 -15.86 5.87
CA ALA A 91 11.65 -17.12 6.27
C ALA A 91 11.51 -18.11 5.12
N TRP A 92 12.43 -19.02 4.99
CA TRP A 92 12.42 -20.01 3.92
C TRP A 92 12.81 -21.39 4.41
N THR A 93 12.20 -22.40 3.80
CA THR A 93 12.53 -23.79 3.97
C THR A 93 12.99 -24.36 2.64
N ILE A 94 14.18 -24.95 2.62
CA ILE A 94 14.76 -25.59 1.44
C ILE A 94 14.89 -27.10 1.75
N THR A 95 14.42 -27.93 0.82
CA THR A 95 14.55 -29.40 0.90
C THR A 95 15.11 -29.96 -0.41
N GLY A 96 15.59 -31.18 -0.40
CA GLY A 96 16.22 -31.85 -1.55
C GLY A 96 17.64 -32.30 -1.25
N SER A 97 18.40 -32.76 -2.27
CA SER A 97 19.75 -33.32 -2.08
C SER A 97 20.64 -33.12 -3.30
N PRO A 98 21.78 -32.40 -3.18
CA PRO A 98 21.99 -31.18 -2.40
C PRO A 98 21.19 -30.04 -3.02
N PRO A 99 20.33 -29.33 -2.26
CA PRO A 99 19.50 -28.26 -2.82
C PRO A 99 20.24 -26.95 -2.85
N THR A 100 20.04 -26.17 -3.90
CA THR A 100 20.47 -24.77 -3.96
C THR A 100 19.45 -23.95 -4.75
N PHE A 101 19.03 -22.84 -4.16
CA PHE A 101 18.14 -21.86 -4.80
C PHE A 101 18.82 -20.49 -4.81
N THR A 102 18.82 -19.83 -5.96
CA THR A 102 19.16 -18.40 -6.04
C THR A 102 17.86 -17.62 -6.14
N PHE A 103 17.53 -16.86 -5.11
CA PHE A 103 16.27 -16.11 -5.06
C PHE A 103 16.36 -14.81 -4.26
N ALA A 104 15.41 -13.92 -4.54
CA ALA A 104 15.15 -12.69 -3.81
C ALA A 104 13.69 -12.62 -3.37
N VAL A 105 13.42 -11.83 -2.32
CA VAL A 105 12.06 -11.44 -1.91
C VAL A 105 12.03 -9.93 -1.80
N SER A 106 11.29 -9.30 -2.67
CA SER A 106 11.14 -7.83 -2.71
C SER A 106 9.69 -7.46 -3.03
N GLY A 107 9.37 -6.19 -2.93
CA GLY A 107 8.03 -5.74 -3.22
C GLY A 107 7.79 -4.28 -2.90
N LEU A 108 6.53 -3.98 -2.69
CA LEU A 108 6.01 -2.67 -2.42
C LEU A 108 5.08 -2.75 -1.21
N THR A 109 5.24 -1.82 -0.28
CA THR A 109 4.30 -1.64 0.82
C THR A 109 3.42 -0.45 0.54
N ARG A 110 2.16 -0.54 0.96
CA ARG A 110 1.15 0.47 0.64
C ARG A 110 0.23 0.70 1.82
N LYS A 111 -0.28 1.94 1.91
CA LYS A 111 -1.33 2.30 2.85
C LYS A 111 -2.50 2.89 2.06
N PRO A 112 -3.70 2.27 2.06
CA PRO A 112 -4.87 2.91 1.47
C PRO A 112 -5.21 4.20 2.22
N TYR A 113 -5.85 5.15 1.55
CA TYR A 113 -6.25 6.43 2.15
C TYR A 113 -7.35 6.27 3.21
N ALA A 114 -8.07 5.15 3.21
CA ALA A 114 -9.11 4.83 4.19
C ALA A 114 -9.04 3.35 4.60
N THR A 115 -9.47 3.07 5.83
CA THR A 115 -9.50 1.72 6.40
C THR A 115 -10.89 1.09 6.27
N ILE A 116 -11.02 -0.21 6.57
CA ILE A 116 -12.31 -0.89 6.67
C ILE A 116 -13.19 -0.24 7.76
N ALA A 117 -12.59 0.22 8.86
CA ALA A 117 -13.31 0.92 9.91
C ALA A 117 -13.88 2.26 9.41
N ASP A 118 -13.10 3.01 8.63
CA ASP A 118 -13.57 4.23 7.99
C ASP A 118 -14.74 3.95 7.02
N LEU A 119 -14.63 2.90 6.21
CA LEU A 119 -15.69 2.52 5.27
C LEU A 119 -16.99 2.13 5.99
N ARG A 120 -16.90 1.44 7.13
CA ARG A 120 -18.05 1.10 7.99
C ARG A 120 -18.69 2.33 8.60
N ALA A 121 -17.90 3.32 8.97
CA ALA A 121 -18.39 4.56 9.59
C ALA A 121 -18.96 5.55 8.56
N LEU A 122 -18.38 5.65 7.38
CA LEU A 122 -18.59 6.75 6.44
C LEU A 122 -19.19 6.32 5.09
N GLY A 123 -19.09 5.04 4.73
CA GLY A 123 -19.37 4.59 3.36
C GLY A 123 -20.63 3.75 3.19
N LEU A 124 -20.74 2.64 3.88
CA LEU A 124 -21.79 1.63 3.67
C LEU A 124 -22.40 1.15 4.98
N SER A 125 -23.70 0.81 4.93
CA SER A 125 -24.36 0.18 6.08
C SER A 125 -23.75 -1.17 6.41
N GLY A 126 -23.74 -1.53 7.71
CA GLY A 126 -23.18 -2.79 8.19
C GLY A 126 -23.75 -4.05 7.52
N ASN A 127 -25.03 -4.01 7.09
CA ASN A 127 -25.65 -5.14 6.39
C ASN A 127 -25.02 -5.44 5.03
N VAL A 128 -24.59 -4.42 4.29
CA VAL A 128 -23.93 -4.61 2.98
C VAL A 128 -22.54 -5.18 3.18
N LEU A 129 -21.81 -4.64 4.17
CA LEU A 129 -20.44 -5.06 4.46
C LEU A 129 -20.38 -6.48 5.05
N SER A 130 -21.40 -6.91 5.84
CA SER A 130 -21.45 -8.28 6.38
C SER A 130 -21.66 -9.36 5.31
N GLN A 131 -22.16 -8.98 4.14
CA GLN A 131 -22.35 -9.89 2.99
C GLN A 131 -21.19 -9.88 2.00
N THR A 132 -20.16 -9.07 2.28
CA THR A 132 -18.98 -8.93 1.42
C THR A 132 -17.76 -9.47 2.16
N SER A 133 -16.94 -10.29 1.52
CA SER A 133 -15.71 -10.78 2.12
C SER A 133 -14.75 -9.63 2.43
N GLU A 134 -13.98 -9.74 3.48
CA GLU A 134 -13.02 -8.72 3.89
C GLU A 134 -12.00 -8.45 2.76
N GLU A 135 -11.57 -9.49 2.05
CA GLU A 135 -10.69 -9.38 0.88
C GLU A 135 -11.27 -8.50 -0.24
N ASN A 136 -12.58 -8.61 -0.51
CA ASN A 136 -13.25 -7.78 -1.51
C ASN A 136 -13.40 -6.32 -1.04
N ILE A 137 -13.63 -6.11 0.26
CA ILE A 137 -13.68 -4.76 0.85
C ILE A 137 -12.31 -4.09 0.74
N GLU A 138 -11.26 -4.82 1.04
CA GLU A 138 -9.89 -4.35 0.92
C GLU A 138 -9.51 -4.02 -0.52
N ALA A 139 -9.88 -4.88 -1.46
CA ALA A 139 -9.68 -4.64 -2.89
C ALA A 139 -10.40 -3.37 -3.35
N ALA A 140 -11.63 -3.13 -2.86
CA ALA A 140 -12.40 -1.94 -3.16
C ALA A 140 -11.77 -0.66 -2.58
N LEU A 141 -11.32 -0.69 -1.32
CA LEU A 141 -10.57 0.43 -0.69
C LEU A 141 -9.28 0.73 -1.43
N TRP A 142 -8.62 -0.33 -1.88
CA TRP A 142 -7.42 -0.23 -2.68
C TRP A 142 -7.68 0.47 -4.03
N ALA A 143 -8.68 0.01 -4.79
CA ALA A 143 -9.04 0.59 -6.08
C ALA A 143 -9.43 2.07 -5.93
N ALA A 144 -10.26 2.39 -4.92
CA ALA A 144 -10.66 3.74 -4.60
C ALA A 144 -9.48 4.64 -4.22
N SER A 145 -8.53 4.10 -3.45
CA SER A 145 -7.31 4.83 -3.07
C SER A 145 -6.42 5.12 -4.29
N CYS A 146 -6.32 4.18 -5.24
CA CYS A 146 -5.59 4.39 -6.49
C CYS A 146 -6.25 5.46 -7.38
N GLU A 147 -7.60 5.50 -7.44
CA GLU A 147 -8.33 6.55 -8.17
C GLU A 147 -8.08 7.93 -7.55
N ALA A 148 -8.23 8.04 -6.23
CA ALA A 148 -7.99 9.28 -5.50
C ALA A 148 -6.53 9.75 -5.66
N ASP A 149 -5.56 8.85 -5.54
CA ASP A 149 -4.15 9.15 -5.71
C ASP A 149 -3.81 9.66 -7.12
N GLY A 150 -4.43 9.08 -8.15
CA GLY A 150 -4.28 9.54 -9.52
C GLY A 150 -4.73 10.99 -9.72
N MET A 151 -5.80 11.41 -9.05
CA MET A 151 -6.29 12.79 -9.09
C MET A 151 -5.44 13.73 -8.23
N LEU A 152 -5.14 13.33 -6.99
CA LEU A 152 -4.32 14.13 -6.06
C LEU A 152 -2.92 14.40 -6.62
N ALA A 153 -2.36 13.48 -7.38
CA ALA A 153 -1.06 13.63 -8.02
C ALA A 153 -0.98 14.74 -9.08
N MET A 154 -2.11 15.29 -9.50
CA MET A 154 -2.13 16.47 -10.37
C MET A 154 -1.75 17.74 -9.61
N ARG A 155 -1.86 17.73 -8.28
CA ARG A 155 -1.58 18.89 -7.42
C ARG A 155 -0.44 18.64 -6.43
N TYR A 156 -0.37 17.44 -5.83
CA TYR A 156 0.55 17.11 -4.76
C TYR A 156 1.69 16.24 -5.26
N THR A 157 2.90 16.50 -4.75
CA THR A 157 4.08 15.67 -5.04
C THR A 157 3.96 14.35 -4.28
N ARG A 158 4.21 13.23 -4.96
CA ARG A 158 4.19 11.92 -4.31
C ARG A 158 5.52 11.61 -3.63
N PRO A 159 5.50 10.91 -2.51
CA PRO A 159 4.38 10.29 -1.80
C PRO A 159 3.55 11.27 -0.95
N ILE A 160 2.23 11.09 -0.93
CA ILE A 160 1.38 11.71 0.08
C ILE A 160 1.47 10.86 1.34
N THR A 161 2.01 11.42 2.42
CA THR A 161 2.29 10.69 3.67
C THR A 161 1.23 10.90 4.74
N GLN A 162 0.51 12.03 4.68
CA GLN A 162 -0.60 12.34 5.57
C GLN A 162 -1.74 12.94 4.76
N TRP A 163 -2.96 12.78 5.26
CA TRP A 163 -4.20 13.32 4.66
C TRP A 163 -5.30 13.46 5.69
N GLY A 164 -6.23 14.37 5.42
CA GLY A 164 -7.35 14.71 6.28
C GLY A 164 -8.54 13.76 6.17
N ALA A 165 -9.61 14.12 6.90
CA ALA A 165 -10.86 13.37 6.90
C ALA A 165 -11.62 13.48 5.58
N ASP A 166 -11.44 14.56 4.83
CA ASP A 166 -12.03 14.82 3.53
C ASP A 166 -11.55 13.83 2.46
N VAL A 167 -10.25 13.58 2.38
CA VAL A 167 -9.67 12.55 1.51
C VAL A 167 -10.18 11.17 1.91
N ARG A 168 -10.22 10.86 3.22
CA ARG A 168 -10.76 9.58 3.72
C ARG A 168 -12.23 9.40 3.34
N LEU A 169 -13.04 10.45 3.50
CA LEU A 169 -14.46 10.42 3.12
C LEU A 169 -14.65 10.19 1.63
N ALA A 170 -13.87 10.88 0.78
CA ALA A 170 -13.93 10.71 -0.67
C ALA A 170 -13.58 9.26 -1.05
N VAL A 171 -12.51 8.71 -0.48
CA VAL A 171 -12.11 7.32 -0.75
C VAL A 171 -13.15 6.31 -0.24
N CYS A 172 -13.77 6.53 0.92
CA CYS A 172 -14.86 5.67 1.40
C CYS A 172 -16.05 5.68 0.45
N LYS A 173 -16.43 6.82 -0.11
CA LYS A 173 -17.52 6.92 -1.10
C LYS A 173 -17.21 6.19 -2.41
N LEU A 174 -15.97 6.30 -2.88
CA LEU A 174 -15.51 5.55 -4.06
C LEU A 174 -15.46 4.04 -3.79
N ALA A 175 -14.93 3.62 -2.64
CA ALA A 175 -14.86 2.22 -2.23
C ALA A 175 -16.26 1.60 -2.08
N ALA A 176 -17.22 2.35 -1.52
CA ALA A 176 -18.62 1.93 -1.43
C ALA A 176 -19.21 1.62 -2.80
N TRP A 177 -18.89 2.42 -3.80
CA TRP A 177 -19.29 2.16 -5.18
C TRP A 177 -18.63 0.90 -5.75
N HIS A 178 -17.35 0.66 -5.51
CA HIS A 178 -16.67 -0.56 -5.97
C HIS A 178 -17.28 -1.82 -5.35
N VAL A 179 -17.54 -1.82 -4.04
CA VAL A 179 -18.23 -2.93 -3.36
C VAL A 179 -19.60 -3.18 -3.96
N LEU A 180 -20.40 -2.11 -4.19
CA LEU A 180 -21.74 -2.22 -4.74
C LEU A 180 -21.70 -2.73 -6.18
N SER A 181 -20.78 -2.24 -7.00
CA SER A 181 -20.64 -2.63 -8.40
C SER A 181 -20.23 -4.11 -8.54
N ALA A 182 -19.37 -4.60 -7.66
CA ALA A 182 -18.97 -6.01 -7.63
C ALA A 182 -20.12 -6.95 -7.22
N ARG A 183 -21.01 -6.50 -6.34
CA ARG A 183 -22.20 -7.25 -5.90
C ARG A 183 -23.32 -7.27 -6.95
N GLY A 184 -23.37 -6.29 -7.82
CA GLY A 184 -24.44 -6.01 -8.76
C GLY A 184 -25.24 -4.75 -8.36
N PHE A 185 -25.16 -3.74 -9.21
CA PHE A 185 -25.86 -2.46 -9.04
C PHE A 185 -27.30 -2.57 -9.51
N ASN A 186 -28.26 -2.12 -8.69
CA ASN A 186 -29.65 -1.99 -9.06
C ASN A 186 -30.06 -0.51 -9.10
N PRO A 187 -30.25 0.10 -10.30
CA PRO A 187 -30.61 1.51 -10.43
C PRO A 187 -31.97 1.86 -9.84
N GLU A 188 -32.87 0.89 -9.69
CA GLU A 188 -34.20 1.06 -9.12
C GLU A 188 -34.18 1.12 -7.58
N SER A 189 -33.07 0.72 -6.95
CA SER A 189 -32.90 0.76 -5.51
C SER A 189 -32.50 2.17 -5.05
N PRO A 190 -33.28 2.83 -4.16
CA PRO A 190 -32.91 4.15 -3.63
C PRO A 190 -31.58 4.16 -2.90
N SER A 191 -31.22 3.05 -2.23
CA SER A 191 -29.93 2.90 -1.53
C SER A 191 -28.77 2.89 -2.52
N ASP A 192 -28.90 2.13 -3.62
CA ASP A 192 -27.87 2.03 -4.65
C ASP A 192 -27.73 3.34 -5.42
N ALA A 193 -28.83 4.02 -5.71
CA ALA A 193 -28.83 5.35 -6.32
C ALA A 193 -28.12 6.39 -5.43
N SER A 194 -28.26 6.28 -4.09
CA SER A 194 -27.54 7.15 -3.15
C SER A 194 -26.02 6.91 -3.15
N VAL A 195 -25.60 5.65 -3.22
CA VAL A 195 -24.17 5.30 -3.30
C VAL A 195 -23.56 5.83 -4.59
N ARG A 196 -24.27 5.70 -5.72
CA ARG A 196 -23.84 6.28 -7.00
C ARG A 196 -23.65 7.79 -6.90
N ARG A 197 -24.64 8.51 -6.33
CA ARG A 197 -24.54 9.97 -6.14
C ARG A 197 -23.34 10.34 -5.25
N ASN A 198 -23.16 9.63 -4.15
CA ASN A 198 -22.02 9.83 -3.27
C ASN A 198 -20.67 9.64 -3.98
N ARG A 199 -20.59 8.65 -4.86
CA ARG A 199 -19.41 8.41 -5.71
C ARG A 199 -19.19 9.59 -6.66
N ASP A 200 -20.23 10.08 -7.32
CA ASP A 200 -20.13 11.20 -8.27
C ASP A 200 -19.72 12.49 -7.56
N ASP A 201 -20.23 12.73 -6.33
CA ASP A 201 -19.82 13.86 -5.47
C ASP A 201 -18.34 13.76 -5.07
N ALA A 202 -17.88 12.56 -4.67
CA ALA A 202 -16.49 12.34 -4.30
C ALA A 202 -15.54 12.57 -5.50
N PHE A 203 -15.96 12.09 -6.67
CA PHE A 203 -15.18 12.29 -7.89
C PHE A 203 -15.12 13.76 -8.29
N ALA A 204 -16.25 14.50 -8.21
CA ALA A 204 -16.28 15.93 -8.46
C ALA A 204 -15.39 16.69 -7.49
N TRP A 205 -15.40 16.33 -6.19
CA TRP A 205 -14.53 16.94 -5.19
C TRP A 205 -13.05 16.69 -5.50
N LEU A 206 -12.65 15.45 -5.74
CA LEU A 206 -11.27 15.12 -6.10
C LEU A 206 -10.81 15.84 -7.37
N SER A 207 -11.71 15.96 -8.37
CA SER A 207 -11.45 16.72 -9.59
C SER A 207 -11.24 18.21 -9.33
N GLY A 208 -12.02 18.81 -8.42
CA GLY A 208 -11.85 20.19 -7.98
C GLY A 208 -10.51 20.41 -7.26
N VAL A 209 -10.11 19.46 -6.40
CA VAL A 209 -8.79 19.48 -5.76
C VAL A 209 -7.68 19.39 -6.81
N ALA A 210 -7.78 18.49 -7.78
CA ALA A 210 -6.82 18.32 -8.87
C ALA A 210 -6.65 19.60 -9.70
N LYS A 211 -7.73 20.36 -9.90
CA LYS A 211 -7.75 21.64 -10.62
C LYS A 211 -7.38 22.86 -9.78
N ASN A 212 -7.03 22.65 -8.51
CA ASN A 212 -6.74 23.72 -7.55
C ASN A 212 -7.94 24.66 -7.25
N GLU A 213 -9.18 24.17 -7.46
CA GLU A 213 -10.41 24.89 -7.12
C GLU A 213 -10.77 24.69 -5.64
N TRP A 214 -10.40 23.55 -5.07
CA TRP A 214 -10.60 23.19 -3.67
C TRP A 214 -9.29 22.71 -3.04
N GLU A 215 -9.23 22.75 -1.73
CA GLU A 215 -8.07 22.32 -0.98
C GLU A 215 -8.39 21.04 -0.17
N ALA A 216 -7.50 20.06 -0.24
CA ALA A 216 -7.58 18.89 0.62
C ALA A 216 -6.87 19.19 1.95
N THR A 217 -7.56 18.94 3.08
CA THR A 217 -7.04 19.30 4.39
C THR A 217 -6.02 18.29 4.90
N GLY A 218 -4.98 18.78 5.60
CA GLY A 218 -3.99 17.94 6.27
C GLY A 218 -3.18 17.05 5.33
N VAL A 219 -3.06 17.43 4.06
CA VAL A 219 -2.20 16.72 3.13
C VAL A 219 -0.75 17.12 3.36
N VAL A 220 0.10 16.11 3.60
CA VAL A 220 1.56 16.24 3.62
C VAL A 220 2.09 15.36 2.50
N ASP A 221 2.79 15.97 1.57
CA ASP A 221 3.34 15.32 0.39
C ASP A 221 4.89 15.29 0.43
N ALA A 222 5.51 14.77 -0.62
CA ALA A 222 6.96 14.69 -0.73
C ALA A 222 7.61 15.97 -1.29
N THR A 223 6.88 17.08 -1.36
CA THR A 223 7.50 18.35 -1.73
C THR A 223 8.58 18.68 -0.69
N PRO A 224 9.83 18.91 -1.09
CA PRO A 224 10.86 19.33 -0.16
C PRO A 224 10.42 20.64 0.53
N ASP A 225 10.50 20.67 1.86
CA ASP A 225 10.33 21.92 2.61
C ASP A 225 11.37 22.92 2.08
N GLU A 226 10.93 23.93 1.35
CA GLU A 226 11.81 25.03 0.92
C GLU A 226 12.29 25.89 2.10
N ASP A 227 11.76 25.67 3.29
CA ASP A 227 12.11 26.38 4.53
C ASP A 227 13.55 26.10 5.03
N GLY A 228 14.31 25.25 4.34
CA GLY A 228 15.74 25.04 4.63
C GLY A 228 16.71 26.00 3.91
N ALA A 229 16.23 26.88 3.06
CA ALA A 229 17.05 27.76 2.23
C ALA A 229 16.75 29.26 2.37
N ASP A 230 16.27 29.69 3.52
CA ASP A 230 16.28 31.13 3.84
C ASP A 230 17.70 31.55 4.24
N VAL A 231 18.61 31.48 3.24
CA VAL A 231 19.87 32.22 3.34
C VAL A 231 19.50 33.67 3.18
N ALA A 232 19.27 34.35 4.30
CA ALA A 232 19.18 35.80 4.34
C ALA A 232 20.53 36.35 3.82
N VAL A 233 20.57 36.66 2.53
CA VAL A 233 21.65 37.45 1.95
C VAL A 233 21.50 38.85 2.50
N VAL A 234 22.11 39.09 3.67
CA VAL A 234 22.28 40.43 4.20
C VAL A 234 23.34 41.10 3.31
N THR A 235 22.87 41.80 2.27
CA THR A 235 23.71 42.74 1.52
C THR A 235 23.98 43.95 2.42
N GLU A 236 25.11 43.95 3.13
CA GLU A 236 25.64 45.18 3.72
C GLU A 236 25.92 46.19 2.62
N ARG A 237 25.01 47.16 2.47
CA ARG A 237 25.32 48.39 1.73
C ARG A 237 26.32 49.19 2.56
N SER A 238 27.60 49.08 2.22
CA SER A 238 28.62 50.00 2.71
C SER A 238 28.24 51.43 2.31
N ARG A 239 27.76 52.20 3.28
CA ARG A 239 27.66 53.67 3.12
C ARG A 239 29.07 54.22 3.11
N ARG A 240 29.61 54.51 1.93
CA ARG A 240 30.71 55.46 1.81
C ARG A 240 30.19 56.85 2.07
N TRP A 241 30.65 57.45 3.15
CA TRP A 241 30.63 58.90 3.36
C TRP A 241 31.78 59.51 2.60
N GLY A 242 31.53 60.38 1.65
CA GLY A 242 32.46 61.33 1.09
C GLY A 242 32.23 62.70 1.73
#